data_cf3e86db379cc96c7972c39159b53bce
#
_entry.id   cf3e86db379cc96c7972c39159b53bce
#
_cell.length_a   1.000
_cell.length_b   1.000
_cell.length_c   1.000
_cell.angle_alpha   90.00
_cell.angle_beta   90.00
_cell.angle_gamma   90.00
#
_symmetry.space_group_name_H-M   'P 1'
#
loop_
_entity.id
_entity.type
_entity.pdbx_description
1 polymer ?
#
loop_
_entity_poly.entity_id
_entity_poly.type
_entity_poly.pdbx_seq_one_letter_code
_entity_poly.pdbx_strand_id
1 'polypeptide(L)'
;AIMLSSHFHWDAKNFSWEMYDLINNDSKGYARYRFSFTSTLPGSDNLRVAVPGMAYFQFNGSLIEYYGEVVNGGIPMAQLNLPSKKIKRVFEKWSERALESDPKLQKLYKKGEEP
;
A
#
# COMPACT_ATOMS: atom_id res chain seq x y z
N ALA A 1 -5.27 10.04 1.04
CA ALA A 1 -5.75 10.01 2.44
C ALA A 1 -7.10 9.34 2.55
N ILE A 2 -8.04 9.71 1.69
CA ILE A 2 -9.41 9.13 1.73
C ILE A 2 -9.37 7.62 1.49
N MET A 3 -8.57 7.15 0.55
CA MET A 3 -8.46 5.71 0.28
C MET A 3 -7.87 4.93 1.45
N LEU A 4 -6.80 5.46 2.06
CA LEU A 4 -6.21 4.82 3.23
C LEU A 4 -7.17 4.80 4.41
N SER A 5 -7.86 5.92 4.66
CA SER A 5 -8.85 6.01 5.73
C SER A 5 -9.98 5.00 5.54
N SER A 6 -10.50 4.85 4.32
CA SER A 6 -11.59 3.90 4.06
C SER A 6 -11.13 2.44 4.17
N HIS A 7 -9.87 2.13 3.85
CA HIS A 7 -9.31 0.79 3.99
C HIS A 7 -9.24 0.32 5.46
N PHE A 8 -8.88 1.23 6.37
CA PHE A 8 -8.65 0.92 7.77
C PHE A 8 -9.73 1.43 8.71
N HIS A 9 -10.83 1.95 8.15
CA HIS A 9 -11.88 2.63 8.92
C HIS A 9 -12.47 1.77 10.04
N TRP A 10 -12.66 0.47 9.79
CA TRP A 10 -13.32 -0.43 10.75
C TRP A 10 -12.37 -1.01 11.79
N ASP A 11 -11.06 -1.09 11.48
CA ASP A 11 -10.06 -1.77 12.31
C ASP A 11 -8.96 -0.84 12.82
N ALA A 12 -9.23 0.47 12.79
CA ALA A 12 -8.22 1.46 13.14
C ALA A 12 -8.84 2.67 13.84
N LYS A 13 -8.07 3.23 14.77
CA LYS A 13 -8.36 4.51 15.42
C LYS A 13 -7.08 5.33 15.51
N ASN A 14 -7.20 6.62 15.87
CA ASN A 14 -6.06 7.53 15.98
C ASN A 14 -5.22 7.55 14.69
N PHE A 15 -5.90 7.66 13.56
CA PHE A 15 -5.27 7.66 12.25
C PHE A 15 -4.59 8.99 11.98
N SER A 16 -3.34 8.94 11.51
CA SER A 16 -2.57 10.11 11.08
C SER A 16 -1.92 9.82 9.75
N TRP A 17 -1.89 10.82 8.87
CA TRP A 17 -1.33 10.66 7.53
C TRP A 17 -0.71 11.98 7.10
N GLU A 18 0.50 11.92 6.54
CA GLU A 18 1.16 13.09 5.99
C GLU A 18 1.83 12.76 4.66
N MET A 19 1.79 13.70 3.75
CA MET A 19 2.48 13.61 2.46
C MET A 19 3.57 14.67 2.41
N TYR A 20 4.72 14.32 1.83
CA TYR A 20 5.87 15.21 1.73
C TYR A 20 6.70 14.86 0.50
N ASP A 21 7.67 15.72 0.17
CA ASP A 21 8.56 15.54 -0.98
C ASP A 21 7.81 15.34 -2.30
N LEU A 22 6.77 16.14 -2.52
CA LEU A 22 6.00 16.08 -3.76
C LEU A 22 6.83 16.61 -4.93
N ILE A 23 6.93 15.81 -5.97
CA ILE A 23 7.52 16.18 -7.26
C ILE A 23 6.48 15.88 -8.33
N ASN A 24 6.17 16.88 -9.17
CA ASN A 24 5.16 16.68 -10.19
C ASN A 24 5.44 17.56 -11.42
N ASN A 25 4.89 17.11 -12.54
CA ASN A 25 4.71 17.91 -13.75
C ASN A 25 3.20 18.05 -14.02
N ASP A 26 2.83 18.48 -15.24
CA ASP A 26 1.43 18.70 -15.57
C ASP A 26 0.59 17.43 -15.63
N SER A 27 1.20 16.27 -15.80
CA SER A 27 0.49 15.00 -16.00
C SER A 27 0.71 13.97 -14.90
N LYS A 28 1.81 14.05 -14.15
CA LYS A 28 2.18 13.05 -13.17
C LYS A 28 2.78 13.67 -11.93
N GLY A 29 2.59 13.00 -10.80
CA GLY A 29 3.23 13.38 -9.55
C GLY A 29 3.58 12.16 -8.71
N TYR A 30 4.61 12.35 -7.87
CA TYR A 30 5.06 11.36 -6.91
C TYR A 30 5.30 12.05 -5.59
N ALA A 31 4.93 11.40 -4.51
CA ALA A 31 5.16 11.93 -3.18
C ALA A 31 5.51 10.80 -2.22
N ARG A 32 6.29 11.13 -1.20
CA ARG A 32 6.47 10.23 -0.07
C ARG A 32 5.36 10.48 0.94
N TYR A 33 5.01 9.47 1.72
CA TYR A 33 4.04 9.63 2.80
C TYR A 33 4.39 8.75 3.99
N ARG A 34 3.81 9.11 5.11
CA ARG A 34 3.80 8.31 6.33
C ARG A 34 2.37 8.22 6.82
N PHE A 35 1.99 7.05 7.30
CA PHE A 35 0.72 6.95 8.01
C PHE A 35 0.89 6.12 9.27
N SER A 36 0.00 6.37 10.22
CA SER A 36 -0.02 5.62 11.47
C SER A 36 -1.45 5.48 11.96
N PHE A 37 -1.68 4.44 12.71
CA PHE A 37 -2.96 4.22 13.37
C PHE A 37 -2.78 3.27 14.55
N THR A 38 -3.81 3.21 15.40
CA THR A 38 -3.91 2.20 16.46
C THR A 38 -4.89 1.14 15.99
N SER A 39 -4.48 -0.12 16.03
CA SER A 39 -5.32 -1.24 15.61
C SER A 39 -6.47 -1.46 16.60
N THR A 40 -7.65 -1.73 16.05
CA THR A 40 -8.80 -2.25 16.81
C THR A 40 -9.14 -3.67 16.38
N LEU A 41 -8.27 -4.29 15.57
CA LEU A 41 -8.44 -5.64 15.07
C LEU A 41 -8.33 -6.65 16.22
N PRO A 42 -9.28 -7.58 16.38
CA PRO A 42 -9.19 -8.63 17.40
C PRO A 42 -7.87 -9.39 17.29
N GLY A 43 -7.18 -9.57 18.41
CA GLY A 43 -5.85 -10.20 18.47
C GLY A 43 -4.69 -9.25 18.25
N SER A 44 -4.94 -8.07 17.70
CA SER A 44 -3.94 -7.02 17.51
C SER A 44 -4.42 -5.68 18.08
N ASP A 45 -5.33 -5.73 19.02
CA ASP A 45 -5.95 -4.57 19.63
C ASP A 45 -4.92 -3.70 20.37
N ASN A 46 -5.04 -2.39 20.19
CA ASN A 46 -4.16 -1.37 20.76
C ASN A 46 -2.71 -1.39 20.28
N LEU A 47 -2.34 -2.20 19.32
CA LEU A 47 -1.02 -2.14 18.70
C LEU A 47 -0.93 -0.95 17.75
N ARG A 48 0.22 -0.26 17.77
CA ARG A 48 0.46 0.87 16.86
C ARG A 48 1.07 0.39 15.56
N VAL A 49 0.60 0.99 14.47
CA VAL A 49 1.15 0.80 13.13
C VAL A 49 1.65 2.14 12.63
N ALA A 50 2.87 2.16 12.10
CA ALA A 50 3.46 3.34 11.48
C ALA A 50 4.28 2.90 10.27
N VAL A 51 3.93 3.40 9.09
CA VAL A 51 4.44 2.87 7.83
C VAL A 51 4.81 4.01 6.88
N PRO A 52 6.02 3.95 6.24
CA PRO A 52 6.34 4.84 5.14
C PRO A 52 5.83 4.27 3.82
N GLY A 53 5.60 5.13 2.86
CA GLY A 53 5.21 4.71 1.52
C GLY A 53 5.46 5.78 0.48
N MET A 54 5.08 5.47 -0.75
CA MET A 54 5.13 6.40 -1.87
C MET A 54 3.80 6.38 -2.62
N ALA A 55 3.37 7.55 -3.05
CA ALA A 55 2.16 7.73 -3.82
C ALA A 55 2.49 8.15 -5.25
N TYR A 56 1.67 7.73 -6.17
CA TYR A 56 1.75 8.09 -7.58
C TYR A 56 0.41 8.67 -8.02
N PHE A 57 0.48 9.79 -8.74
CA PHE A 57 -0.70 10.49 -9.23
C PHE A 57 -0.63 10.65 -10.74
N GLN A 58 -1.77 10.55 -11.40
CA GLN A 58 -1.95 11.05 -12.77
C GLN A 58 -2.96 12.19 -12.73
N PHE A 59 -2.65 13.26 -13.44
CA PHE A 59 -3.48 14.46 -13.48
C PHE A 59 -4.12 14.63 -14.86
N ASN A 60 -5.34 15.16 -14.86
CA ASN A 60 -6.00 15.70 -16.03
C ASN A 60 -6.39 17.14 -15.70
N GLY A 61 -5.57 18.09 -16.15
CA GLY A 61 -5.69 19.48 -15.70
C GLY A 61 -5.43 19.59 -14.20
N SER A 62 -6.38 20.15 -13.47
CA SER A 62 -6.30 20.27 -12.00
C SER A 62 -6.89 19.06 -11.26
N LEU A 63 -7.40 18.07 -11.99
CA LEU A 63 -8.05 16.89 -11.39
C LEU A 63 -7.09 15.71 -11.31
N ILE A 64 -7.19 14.95 -10.22
CA ILE A 64 -6.48 13.68 -10.08
C ILE A 64 -7.31 12.63 -10.81
N GLU A 65 -6.75 12.06 -11.87
CA GLU A 65 -7.38 11.03 -12.67
C GLU A 65 -7.08 9.62 -12.16
N TYR A 66 -5.90 9.45 -11.55
CA TYR A 66 -5.45 8.18 -10.98
C TYR A 66 -4.60 8.43 -9.74
N TYR A 67 -4.80 7.58 -8.75
CA TYR A 67 -3.98 7.57 -7.53
C TYR A 67 -3.57 6.14 -7.23
N GLY A 68 -2.28 5.92 -7.03
CA GLY A 68 -1.74 4.63 -6.64
C GLY A 68 -0.76 4.78 -5.48
N GLU A 69 -0.51 3.69 -4.78
CA GLU A 69 0.41 3.67 -3.64
C GLU A 69 1.33 2.48 -3.71
N VAL A 70 2.57 2.67 -3.25
CA VAL A 70 3.53 1.59 -3.03
C VAL A 70 3.92 1.62 -1.56
N VAL A 71 3.60 0.55 -0.86
CA VAL A 71 3.91 0.40 0.55
C VAL A 71 4.48 -1.00 0.79
N ASN A 72 5.44 -1.09 1.72
CA ASN A 72 5.92 -2.40 2.16
C ASN A 72 4.92 -2.98 3.16
N GLY A 73 4.02 -3.83 2.68
CA GLY A 73 2.95 -4.41 3.50
C GLY A 73 3.43 -5.34 4.61
N GLY A 74 4.67 -5.79 4.55
CA GLY A 74 5.25 -6.59 5.63
C GLY A 74 5.44 -5.79 6.92
N ILE A 75 5.70 -4.49 6.79
CA ILE A 75 5.91 -3.63 7.95
C ILE A 75 4.66 -3.58 8.85
N PRO A 76 3.47 -3.20 8.35
CA PRO A 76 2.29 -3.19 9.22
C PRO A 76 1.90 -4.57 9.74
N MET A 77 2.08 -5.62 8.95
CA MET A 77 1.77 -6.98 9.39
C MET A 77 2.67 -7.43 10.52
N ALA A 78 3.95 -7.07 10.48
CA ALA A 78 4.89 -7.32 11.57
C ALA A 78 4.51 -6.52 12.82
N GLN A 79 4.18 -5.25 12.67
CA GLN A 79 3.77 -4.38 13.78
C GLN A 79 2.47 -4.86 14.43
N LEU A 80 1.56 -5.43 13.64
CA LEU A 80 0.32 -6.04 14.14
C LEU A 80 0.54 -7.43 14.73
N ASN A 81 1.75 -7.95 14.64
CA ASN A 81 2.10 -9.26 15.18
C ASN A 81 1.24 -10.40 14.60
N LEU A 82 0.98 -10.33 13.28
CA LEU A 82 0.17 -11.34 12.62
C LEU A 82 0.91 -12.67 12.48
N PRO A 83 0.18 -13.81 12.51
CA PRO A 83 0.81 -15.12 12.29
C PRO A 83 1.47 -15.23 10.92
N SER A 84 2.59 -15.95 10.84
CA SER A 84 3.35 -16.13 9.61
C SER A 84 2.51 -16.69 8.47
N LYS A 85 1.63 -17.62 8.74
CA LYS A 85 0.72 -18.19 7.74
C LYS A 85 -0.19 -17.16 7.13
N LYS A 86 -0.69 -16.23 7.94
CA LYS A 86 -1.57 -15.16 7.48
C LYS A 86 -0.81 -14.17 6.60
N ILE A 87 0.41 -13.81 7.00
CA ILE A 87 1.29 -12.93 6.25
C ILE A 87 1.58 -13.54 4.86
N LYS A 88 1.97 -14.81 4.84
CA LYS A 88 2.25 -15.51 3.58
C LYS A 88 1.04 -15.51 2.65
N ARG A 89 -0.14 -15.78 3.17
CA ARG A 89 -1.39 -15.79 2.39
C ARG A 89 -1.69 -14.43 1.77
N VAL A 90 -1.49 -13.34 2.53
CA VAL A 90 -1.72 -11.99 2.03
C VAL A 90 -0.74 -11.67 0.89
N PHE A 91 0.54 -11.98 1.06
CA PHE A 91 1.55 -11.74 0.03
C PHE A 91 1.31 -12.58 -1.22
N GLU A 92 0.86 -13.82 -1.06
CA GLU A 92 0.49 -14.66 -2.22
C GLU A 92 -0.61 -14.00 -3.05
N LYS A 93 -1.65 -13.46 -2.39
CA LYS A 93 -2.72 -12.74 -3.08
C LYS A 93 -2.22 -11.47 -3.77
N TRP A 94 -1.34 -10.72 -3.12
CA TRP A 94 -0.78 -9.51 -3.70
C TRP A 94 0.11 -9.83 -4.91
N SER A 95 0.85 -10.93 -4.83
CA SER A 95 1.65 -11.42 -5.96
C SER A 95 0.76 -11.76 -7.15
N GLU A 96 -0.31 -12.49 -6.94
CA GLU A 96 -1.27 -12.82 -8.00
C GLU A 96 -1.84 -11.56 -8.66
N ARG A 97 -2.29 -10.60 -7.85
CA ARG A 97 -2.86 -9.34 -8.34
C ARG A 97 -1.85 -8.52 -9.14
N ALA A 98 -0.61 -8.46 -8.66
CA ALA A 98 0.45 -7.72 -9.35
C ALA A 98 0.71 -8.32 -10.74
N LEU A 99 0.78 -9.64 -10.84
CA LEU A 99 1.01 -10.32 -12.11
C LEU A 99 -0.18 -10.21 -13.05
N GLU A 100 -1.40 -10.29 -12.53
CA GLU A 100 -2.62 -10.14 -13.34
C GLU A 100 -2.78 -8.72 -13.89
N SER A 101 -2.40 -7.71 -13.11
CA SER A 101 -2.59 -6.30 -13.49
C SER A 101 -1.50 -5.76 -14.42
N ASP A 102 -0.37 -6.45 -14.57
CA ASP A 102 0.75 -5.97 -15.37
C ASP A 102 1.28 -7.08 -16.27
N PRO A 103 0.84 -7.10 -17.56
CA PRO A 103 1.28 -8.12 -18.52
C PRO A 103 2.79 -8.15 -18.74
N LYS A 104 3.47 -7.02 -18.64
CA LYS A 104 4.92 -6.96 -18.77
C LYS A 104 5.63 -7.61 -17.58
N LEU A 105 5.11 -7.40 -16.39
CA LEU A 105 5.60 -8.05 -15.19
C LEU A 105 5.40 -9.56 -15.27
N GLN A 106 4.25 -10.00 -15.75
CA GLN A 106 3.94 -11.41 -15.96
C GLN A 106 4.92 -12.07 -16.93
N LYS A 107 5.28 -11.39 -18.02
CA LYS A 107 6.27 -11.88 -18.96
C LYS A 107 7.64 -12.05 -18.33
N LEU A 108 8.06 -11.11 -17.49
CA LEU A 108 9.32 -11.20 -16.76
C LEU A 108 9.33 -12.40 -15.81
N TYR A 109 8.23 -12.61 -15.13
CA TYR A 109 8.07 -13.74 -14.21
C TYR A 109 8.15 -15.07 -14.95
N LYS A 110 7.42 -15.21 -16.05
CA LYS A 110 7.42 -16.43 -16.89
C LYS A 110 8.76 -16.67 -17.57
N LYS A 111 9.48 -15.62 -17.95
CA LYS A 111 10.78 -15.74 -18.59
C LYS A 111 11.79 -16.45 -17.68
N GLY A 112 11.69 -16.28 -16.38
CA GLY A 112 12.53 -17.00 -15.43
C GLY A 112 12.26 -18.49 -15.34
N GLU A 113 11.11 -18.96 -15.85
CA GLU A 113 10.72 -20.37 -15.90
C GLU A 113 11.17 -21.06 -17.18
N GLU A 114 11.59 -20.32 -18.20
CA GLU A 114 12.06 -20.86 -19.47
C GLU A 114 13.45 -21.50 -19.29
N PRO A 115 13.69 -22.71 -19.86
CA PRO A 115 14.98 -23.35 -19.79
C PRO A 115 16.08 -22.61 -20.55
#